data_33e770cb9463855c4e894beb435921bc
#
_entry.id   33e770cb9463855c4e894beb435921bc
#
_cell.length_a   1.000
_cell.length_b   1.000
_cell.length_c   1.000
_cell.angle_alpha   90.00
_cell.angle_beta   90.00
_cell.angle_gamma   90.00
#
_symmetry.space_group_name_H-M   'P 1'
#
loop_
_entity.id
_entity.type
_entity.pdbx_description
1 polymer ?
#
loop_
_entity_poly.entity_id
_entity_poly.type
_entity_poly.pdbx_seq_one_letter_code
_entity_poly.pdbx_strand_id
1 'polypeptide(L)'
;MRRGRAVFLVSVLMALSGVDLGAADAGFVLITNSANPVSELSADAVARFYLKKSRKWPNGGGVTPVDQSATSFVRTAFTREVLGRTIGEMRDYWLKQTLSGADVPPVSRGADADVIEFVAQDAGAIAYVSAAAKLPAEVKALRVTR
;
A
#
# COMPACT_ATOMS: atom_id res chain seq x y z
N MET A 1 -55.50 35.11 -21.95
CA MET A 1 -54.13 34.76 -22.35
C MET A 1 -53.19 35.00 -21.19
N ARG A 2 -52.82 33.95 -20.45
CA ARG A 2 -51.76 34.02 -19.41
C ARG A 2 -50.73 32.97 -19.73
N ARG A 3 -49.55 33.44 -20.12
CA ARG A 3 -48.37 32.58 -20.40
C ARG A 3 -47.71 32.20 -19.07
N GLY A 4 -47.86 30.94 -18.69
CA GLY A 4 -47.10 30.36 -17.55
C GLY A 4 -45.67 30.11 -17.97
N ARG A 5 -44.72 30.75 -17.25
CA ARG A 5 -43.31 30.48 -17.35
C ARG A 5 -43.00 29.29 -16.44
N ALA A 6 -42.67 28.16 -17.03
CA ALA A 6 -42.12 27.02 -16.29
C ALA A 6 -40.67 27.35 -15.91
N VAL A 7 -40.44 27.43 -14.61
CA VAL A 7 -39.07 27.52 -14.06
C VAL A 7 -38.57 26.11 -13.95
N PHE A 8 -37.59 25.74 -14.79
CA PHE A 8 -36.85 24.51 -14.67
C PHE A 8 -35.80 24.71 -13.56
N LEU A 9 -36.02 24.09 -12.39
CA LEU A 9 -35.03 23.94 -11.36
C LEU A 9 -34.04 22.85 -11.81
N VAL A 10 -32.87 23.28 -12.29
CA VAL A 10 -31.76 22.37 -12.53
C VAL A 10 -31.10 22.09 -11.19
N SER A 11 -31.39 20.94 -10.60
CA SER A 11 -30.68 20.42 -9.46
C SER A 11 -29.30 19.98 -9.94
N VAL A 12 -28.30 20.81 -9.68
CA VAL A 12 -26.89 20.42 -9.83
C VAL A 12 -26.55 19.49 -8.67
N LEU A 13 -26.58 18.20 -8.98
CA LEU A 13 -26.05 17.16 -8.09
C LEU A 13 -24.53 17.28 -8.11
N MET A 14 -23.96 18.00 -7.13
CA MET A 14 -22.53 18.00 -6.88
C MET A 14 -22.13 16.60 -6.40
N ALA A 15 -21.68 15.76 -7.33
CA ALA A 15 -20.93 14.56 -6.98
C ALA A 15 -19.63 15.04 -6.32
N LEU A 16 -19.52 14.85 -5.01
CA LEU A 16 -18.21 14.89 -4.35
C LEU A 16 -17.40 13.71 -4.92
N SER A 17 -16.67 13.98 -5.98
CA SER A 17 -15.59 13.11 -6.42
C SER A 17 -14.56 13.14 -5.31
N GLY A 18 -14.55 12.13 -4.45
CA GLY A 18 -13.45 11.86 -3.56
C GLY A 18 -12.20 11.82 -4.42
N VAL A 19 -11.26 12.74 -4.18
CA VAL A 19 -9.96 12.73 -4.84
C VAL A 19 -9.27 11.46 -4.39
N ASP A 20 -9.37 10.43 -5.22
CA ASP A 20 -8.54 9.25 -5.14
C ASP A 20 -7.12 9.74 -5.49
N LEU A 21 -6.34 10.07 -4.47
CA LEU A 21 -4.92 10.37 -4.63
C LEU A 21 -4.25 9.04 -4.98
N GLY A 22 -4.38 8.69 -6.27
CA GLY A 22 -3.89 7.44 -6.81
C GLY A 22 -2.42 7.22 -6.47
N ALA A 23 -2.06 5.98 -6.22
CA ALA A 23 -0.70 5.49 -6.02
C ALA A 23 0.31 5.98 -7.08
N ALA A 24 -0.14 6.43 -8.25
CA ALA A 24 0.67 7.01 -9.32
C ALA A 24 1.44 8.27 -8.90
N ASP A 25 0.85 9.13 -8.06
CA ASP A 25 1.51 10.36 -7.59
C ASP A 25 2.57 10.09 -6.51
N ALA A 26 2.45 8.99 -5.79
CA ALA A 26 3.40 8.59 -4.75
C ALA A 26 4.67 7.90 -5.28
N GLY A 27 4.72 7.54 -6.57
CA GLY A 27 5.84 6.84 -7.19
C GLY A 27 5.91 5.35 -6.91
N PHE A 28 4.96 4.79 -6.16
CA PHE A 28 4.84 3.36 -5.86
C PHE A 28 3.38 2.91 -5.86
N VAL A 29 3.19 1.61 -5.98
CA VAL A 29 1.90 0.93 -5.80
C VAL A 29 2.06 -0.22 -4.81
N LEU A 30 1.09 -0.39 -3.90
CA LEU A 30 1.01 -1.55 -3.03
C LEU A 30 0.42 -2.72 -3.78
N ILE A 31 0.99 -3.91 -3.55
CA ILE A 31 0.61 -5.15 -4.21
C ILE A 31 0.44 -6.29 -3.21
N THR A 32 -0.39 -7.25 -3.57
CA THR A 32 -0.56 -8.52 -2.86
C THR A 32 -0.82 -9.64 -3.87
N ASN A 33 -0.78 -10.88 -3.41
CA ASN A 33 -1.15 -12.03 -4.22
C ASN A 33 -2.62 -11.96 -4.64
N SER A 34 -2.93 -12.33 -5.89
CA SER A 34 -4.30 -12.31 -6.42
C SER A 34 -5.26 -13.24 -5.67
N ALA A 35 -4.76 -14.30 -5.03
CA ALA A 35 -5.57 -15.18 -4.19
C ALA A 35 -6.01 -14.53 -2.86
N ASN A 36 -5.39 -13.44 -2.43
CA ASN A 36 -5.81 -12.71 -1.25
C ASN A 36 -7.12 -11.94 -1.55
N PRO A 37 -8.22 -12.16 -0.81
CA PRO A 37 -9.49 -11.48 -1.09
C PRO A 37 -9.48 -9.98 -0.74
N VAL A 38 -8.51 -9.50 0.04
CA VAL A 38 -8.40 -8.10 0.41
C VAL A 38 -7.98 -7.27 -0.80
N SER A 39 -8.70 -6.18 -1.07
CA SER A 39 -8.44 -5.26 -2.19
C SER A 39 -8.13 -3.84 -1.73
N GLU A 40 -8.37 -3.55 -0.46
CA GLU A 40 -8.22 -2.21 0.11
C GLU A 40 -7.73 -2.29 1.56
N LEU A 41 -6.85 -1.36 1.94
CA LEU A 41 -6.35 -1.19 3.31
C LEU A 41 -6.18 0.30 3.61
N SER A 42 -6.32 0.69 4.87
CA SER A 42 -5.88 2.02 5.30
C SER A 42 -4.35 2.10 5.36
N ALA A 43 -3.81 3.31 5.17
CA ALA A 43 -2.37 3.55 5.32
C ALA A 43 -1.85 3.14 6.71
N ASP A 44 -2.66 3.35 7.77
CA ASP A 44 -2.33 2.91 9.13
C ASP A 44 -2.22 1.37 9.23
N ALA A 45 -3.14 0.63 8.60
CA ALA A 45 -3.08 -0.82 8.59
C ALA A 45 -1.82 -1.33 7.88
N VAL A 46 -1.46 -0.72 6.74
CA VAL A 46 -0.22 -1.03 6.03
C VAL A 46 1.00 -0.73 6.91
N ALA A 47 1.05 0.43 7.54
CA ALA A 47 2.14 0.81 8.44
C ALA A 47 2.31 -0.21 9.59
N ARG A 48 1.22 -0.67 10.19
CA ARG A 48 1.25 -1.70 11.24
C ARG A 48 1.81 -3.02 10.76
N PHE A 49 1.55 -3.43 9.53
CA PHE A 49 2.15 -4.63 8.94
C PHE A 49 3.67 -4.50 8.81
N TYR A 50 4.15 -3.39 8.26
CA TYR A 50 5.58 -3.15 8.08
C TYR A 50 6.34 -2.91 9.38
N LEU A 51 5.68 -2.39 10.41
CA LEU A 51 6.24 -2.26 11.76
C LEU A 51 6.04 -3.53 12.61
N LYS A 52 5.45 -4.57 12.04
CA LYS A 52 5.09 -5.85 12.68
C LYS A 52 4.23 -5.71 13.94
N LYS A 53 3.48 -4.61 14.03
CA LYS A 53 2.46 -4.38 15.08
C LYS A 53 1.17 -5.13 14.82
N SER A 54 0.91 -5.55 13.58
CA SER A 54 -0.15 -6.47 13.19
C SER A 54 0.45 -7.56 12.30
N ARG A 55 -0.01 -8.79 12.46
CA ARG A 55 0.53 -9.96 11.76
C ARG A 55 -0.54 -10.73 10.98
N LYS A 56 -1.75 -10.20 10.93
CA LYS A 56 -2.87 -10.84 10.25
C LYS A 56 -3.60 -9.87 9.34
N TRP A 57 -3.98 -10.37 8.18
CA TRP A 57 -4.92 -9.71 7.30
C TRP A 57 -6.31 -9.59 7.95
N PRO A 58 -7.18 -8.67 7.51
CA PRO A 58 -8.56 -8.57 8.00
C PRO A 58 -9.35 -9.88 7.92
N ASN A 59 -9.03 -10.73 6.95
CA ASN A 59 -9.63 -12.08 6.79
C ASN A 59 -9.01 -13.15 7.70
N GLY A 60 -8.05 -12.80 8.56
CA GLY A 60 -7.43 -13.71 9.53
C GLY A 60 -6.17 -14.43 9.06
N GLY A 61 -5.82 -14.37 7.77
CA GLY A 61 -4.59 -14.94 7.23
C GLY A 61 -3.33 -14.21 7.73
N GLY A 62 -2.18 -14.91 7.78
CA GLY A 62 -0.90 -14.31 8.15
C GLY A 62 -0.42 -13.31 7.10
N VAL A 63 0.22 -12.22 7.55
CA VAL A 63 0.83 -11.20 6.68
C VAL A 63 2.32 -11.44 6.58
N THR A 64 2.84 -11.45 5.35
CA THR A 64 4.27 -11.43 5.04
C THR A 64 4.62 -10.08 4.39
N PRO A 65 5.06 -9.07 5.15
CA PRO A 65 5.50 -7.81 4.57
C PRO A 65 6.85 -8.00 3.87
N VAL A 66 6.95 -7.48 2.66
CA VAL A 66 8.16 -7.55 1.81
C VAL A 66 8.67 -6.14 1.57
N ASP A 67 9.91 -5.91 1.91
CA ASP A 67 10.61 -4.63 1.74
C ASP A 67 11.52 -4.68 0.50
N GLN A 68 11.97 -3.51 0.03
CA GLN A 68 13.01 -3.42 -1.00
C GLN A 68 14.37 -3.06 -0.41
N SER A 69 15.41 -3.12 -1.25
CA SER A 69 16.74 -2.65 -0.88
C SER A 69 16.71 -1.24 -0.28
N ALA A 70 17.53 -0.99 0.73
CA ALA A 70 17.64 0.33 1.38
C ALA A 70 18.04 1.47 0.42
N THR A 71 18.63 1.15 -0.72
CA THR A 71 19.02 2.10 -1.77
C THR A 71 17.91 2.35 -2.81
N SER A 72 16.78 1.64 -2.71
CA SER A 72 15.65 1.81 -3.63
C SER A 72 14.94 3.15 -3.42
N PHE A 73 14.76 3.90 -4.50
CA PHE A 73 13.93 5.11 -4.49
C PHE A 73 12.47 4.81 -4.16
N VAL A 74 11.97 3.65 -4.60
CA VAL A 74 10.61 3.18 -4.31
C VAL A 74 10.44 2.95 -2.80
N ARG A 75 11.44 2.33 -2.15
CA ARG A 75 11.45 2.17 -0.70
C ARG A 75 11.50 3.50 0.03
N THR A 76 12.29 4.45 -0.44
CA THR A 76 12.35 5.78 0.16
C THR A 76 11.00 6.48 0.12
N ALA A 77 10.31 6.44 -1.04
CA ALA A 77 8.98 7.00 -1.21
C ALA A 77 7.95 6.32 -0.30
N PHE A 78 7.89 4.99 -0.30
CA PHE A 78 7.00 4.22 0.57
C PHE A 78 7.24 4.52 2.06
N THR A 79 8.49 4.48 2.49
CA THR A 79 8.85 4.70 3.90
C THR A 79 8.42 6.07 4.39
N ARG A 80 8.60 7.09 3.55
CA ARG A 80 8.17 8.46 3.88
C ARG A 80 6.65 8.61 3.89
N GLU A 81 5.97 8.14 2.84
CA GLU A 81 4.53 8.38 2.64
C GLU A 81 3.64 7.51 3.55
N VAL A 82 4.03 6.27 3.79
CA VAL A 82 3.23 5.30 4.56
C VAL A 82 3.68 5.19 6.01
N LEU A 83 4.99 5.12 6.24
CA LEU A 83 5.53 4.96 7.60
C LEU A 83 5.80 6.30 8.27
N GLY A 84 5.81 7.42 7.55
CA GLY A 84 6.14 8.75 8.06
C GLY A 84 7.56 8.84 8.60
N ARG A 85 8.50 8.07 8.05
CA ARG A 85 9.88 7.93 8.53
C ARG A 85 10.89 7.98 7.39
N THR A 86 12.13 8.24 7.74
CA THR A 86 13.28 8.09 6.85
C THR A 86 13.82 6.66 6.87
N ILE A 87 14.65 6.31 5.89
CA ILE A 87 15.36 5.01 5.86
C ILE A 87 16.27 4.85 7.10
N GLY A 88 16.94 5.93 7.55
CA GLY A 88 17.75 5.94 8.74
C GLY A 88 16.97 5.63 10.01
N GLU A 89 15.83 6.29 10.19
CA GLU A 89 14.94 6.05 11.34
C GLU A 89 14.39 4.62 11.35
N MET A 90 14.10 4.05 10.16
CA MET A 90 13.67 2.65 10.08
C MET A 90 14.79 1.68 10.42
N ARG A 91 16.03 1.97 9.99
CA ARG A 91 17.20 1.18 10.37
C ARG A 91 17.37 1.17 11.89
N ASP A 92 17.29 2.34 12.54
CA ASP A 92 17.46 2.48 13.98
C ASP A 92 16.32 1.78 14.75
N TYR A 93 15.09 1.89 14.24
CA TYR A 93 13.93 1.15 14.77
C TYR A 93 14.17 -0.36 14.76
N TRP A 94 14.59 -0.93 13.63
CA TRP A 94 14.82 -2.37 13.52
C TRP A 94 16.04 -2.84 14.30
N LEU A 95 17.09 -2.03 14.38
CA LEU A 95 18.24 -2.32 15.24
C LEU A 95 17.80 -2.48 16.70
N LYS A 96 16.99 -1.54 17.20
CA LYS A 96 16.46 -1.60 18.56
C LYS A 96 15.56 -2.83 18.78
N GLN A 97 14.66 -3.13 17.83
CA GLN A 97 13.77 -4.31 17.93
C GLN A 97 14.58 -5.61 17.96
N THR A 98 15.58 -5.74 17.12
CA THR A 98 16.42 -6.94 17.03
C THR A 98 17.27 -7.11 18.27
N LEU A 99 17.93 -6.06 18.76
CA LEU A 99 18.76 -6.12 19.96
C LEU A 99 17.96 -6.43 21.23
N SER A 100 16.73 -5.99 21.31
CA SER A 100 15.83 -6.31 22.43
C SER A 100 15.18 -7.70 22.33
N GLY A 101 15.39 -8.41 21.21
CA GLY A 101 14.75 -9.70 20.95
C GLY A 101 13.26 -9.62 20.66
N ALA A 102 12.73 -8.41 20.41
CA ALA A 102 11.29 -8.21 20.17
C ALA A 102 10.87 -8.68 18.79
N ASP A 103 11.62 -8.32 17.74
CA ASP A 103 11.30 -8.65 16.35
C ASP A 103 12.50 -8.44 15.41
N VAL A 104 12.29 -8.87 14.15
CA VAL A 104 13.25 -8.69 13.06
C VAL A 104 12.59 -7.95 11.90
N PRO A 105 13.36 -7.24 11.04
CA PRO A 105 12.80 -6.50 9.91
C PRO A 105 12.07 -7.43 8.92
N PRO A 106 11.18 -6.85 8.08
CA PRO A 106 10.60 -7.57 6.95
C PRO A 106 11.66 -8.16 6.02
N VAL A 107 11.31 -9.24 5.32
CA VAL A 107 12.16 -9.77 4.26
C VAL A 107 12.38 -8.71 3.19
N SER A 108 13.60 -8.60 2.67
CA SER A 108 13.95 -7.61 1.64
C SER A 108 14.27 -8.28 0.30
N ARG A 109 13.92 -7.62 -0.80
CA ARG A 109 14.23 -8.02 -2.19
C ARG A 109 14.89 -6.87 -2.93
N GLY A 110 15.68 -7.18 -3.95
CA GLY A 110 16.53 -6.21 -4.63
C GLY A 110 15.78 -5.24 -5.54
N ALA A 111 14.87 -5.75 -6.35
CA ALA A 111 14.19 -5.00 -7.41
C ALA A 111 12.70 -5.36 -7.49
N ASP A 112 11.94 -4.56 -8.25
CA ASP A 112 10.51 -4.80 -8.47
C ASP A 112 10.21 -6.23 -8.95
N ALA A 113 11.01 -6.76 -9.88
CA ALA A 113 10.82 -8.12 -10.41
C ALA A 113 10.93 -9.19 -9.32
N ASP A 114 11.92 -9.07 -8.43
CA ASP A 114 12.12 -10.01 -7.32
C ASP A 114 10.99 -9.91 -6.28
N VAL A 115 10.49 -8.69 -6.06
CA VAL A 115 9.34 -8.46 -5.17
C VAL A 115 8.07 -9.08 -5.75
N ILE A 116 7.80 -8.85 -7.03
CA ILE A 116 6.64 -9.40 -7.73
C ILE A 116 6.66 -10.93 -7.72
N GLU A 117 7.82 -11.53 -8.00
CA GLU A 117 7.98 -12.98 -7.94
C GLU A 117 7.68 -13.53 -6.55
N PHE A 118 8.20 -12.88 -5.50
CA PHE A 118 7.90 -13.29 -4.13
C PHE A 118 6.41 -13.23 -3.81
N VAL A 119 5.75 -12.12 -4.17
CA VAL A 119 4.31 -11.92 -3.92
C VAL A 119 3.47 -12.93 -4.70
N ALA A 120 3.86 -13.29 -5.92
CA ALA A 120 3.17 -14.31 -6.73
C ALA A 120 3.19 -15.69 -6.06
N GLN A 121 4.21 -16.00 -5.26
CA GLN A 121 4.40 -17.30 -4.61
C GLN A 121 3.88 -17.35 -3.17
N ASP A 122 3.54 -16.23 -2.53
CA ASP A 122 3.08 -16.16 -1.15
C ASP A 122 1.72 -15.45 -1.06
N ALA A 123 0.67 -16.22 -0.77
CA ALA A 123 -0.71 -15.70 -0.66
C ALA A 123 -0.88 -14.67 0.46
N GLY A 124 -0.02 -14.65 1.47
CA GLY A 124 -0.02 -13.71 2.59
C GLY A 124 0.87 -12.48 2.37
N ALA A 125 1.59 -12.41 1.25
CA ALA A 125 2.52 -11.33 1.01
C ALA A 125 1.84 -9.98 0.76
N ILE A 126 2.42 -8.92 1.31
CA ILE A 126 2.18 -7.53 0.95
C ILE A 126 3.51 -6.87 0.61
N ALA A 127 3.53 -6.14 -0.49
CA ALA A 127 4.73 -5.45 -0.95
C ALA A 127 4.38 -4.13 -1.64
N TYR A 128 5.39 -3.42 -2.06
CA TYR A 128 5.27 -2.23 -2.90
C TYR A 128 6.32 -2.30 -4.01
N VAL A 129 5.94 -1.79 -5.17
CA VAL A 129 6.79 -1.70 -6.37
C VAL A 129 6.61 -0.33 -7.01
N SER A 130 7.44 0.00 -8.00
CA SER A 130 7.25 1.25 -8.74
C SER A 130 5.86 1.32 -9.40
N ALA A 131 5.29 2.51 -9.47
CA ALA A 131 3.95 2.71 -10.05
C ALA A 131 3.85 2.27 -11.52
N ALA A 132 4.97 2.24 -12.24
CA ALA A 132 5.04 1.80 -13.64
C ALA A 132 5.27 0.28 -13.80
N ALA A 133 5.43 -0.47 -12.70
CA ALA A 133 5.68 -1.91 -12.76
C ALA A 133 4.49 -2.64 -13.39
N LYS A 134 4.79 -3.59 -14.28
CA LYS A 134 3.77 -4.47 -14.87
C LYS A 134 3.52 -5.65 -13.94
N LEU A 135 2.26 -5.86 -13.56
CA LEU A 135 1.87 -6.93 -12.67
C LEU A 135 1.35 -8.13 -13.46
N PRO A 136 1.86 -9.36 -13.19
CA PRO A 136 1.32 -10.59 -13.75
C PRO A 136 -0.04 -10.92 -13.12
N ALA A 137 -0.75 -11.92 -13.65
CA ALA A 137 -2.08 -12.31 -13.20
C ALA A 137 -2.11 -12.79 -11.73
N GLU A 138 -1.00 -13.31 -11.23
CA GLU A 138 -0.84 -13.80 -9.85
C GLU A 138 -0.72 -12.69 -8.80
N VAL A 139 -0.56 -11.45 -9.25
CA VAL A 139 -0.34 -10.28 -8.39
C VAL A 139 -1.34 -9.19 -8.73
N LYS A 140 -1.91 -8.56 -7.72
CA LYS A 140 -2.84 -7.44 -7.87
C LYS A 140 -2.42 -6.22 -7.06
N ALA A 141 -2.80 -5.05 -7.54
CA ALA A 141 -2.68 -3.80 -6.78
C ALA A 141 -3.67 -3.76 -5.61
N LEU A 142 -3.24 -3.18 -4.49
CA LEU A 142 -4.08 -2.84 -3.35
C LEU A 142 -4.38 -1.34 -3.37
N ARG A 143 -5.63 -0.99 -3.13
CA ARG A 143 -6.01 0.39 -2.88
C ARG A 143 -5.69 0.77 -1.44
N VAL A 144 -5.05 1.94 -1.27
CA VAL A 144 -4.75 2.51 0.05
C VAL A 144 -5.66 3.68 0.31
N THR A 145 -6.38 3.63 1.42
CA THR A 145 -7.20 4.74 1.92
C THR A 145 -6.49 5.49 3.03
N ARG A 146 -6.77 6.77 3.15
CA ARG A 146 -6.26 7.64 4.23
C ARG A 146 -7.26 7.76 5.36
#